data_b4c2923314d2a1499dff3940307b6e23
#
_entry.id   b4c2923314d2a1499dff3940307b6e23
#
_cell.length_a   1.000
_cell.length_b   1.000
_cell.length_c   1.000
_cell.angle_alpha   90.00
_cell.angle_beta   90.00
_cell.angle_gamma   90.00
#
_symmetry.space_group_name_H-M   'P 1'
#
loop_
_entity.id
_entity.type
_entity.pdbx_description
1 polymer ?
#
loop_
_entity_poly.entity_id
_entity_poly.type
_entity_poly.pdbx_seq_one_letter_code
_entity_poly.pdbx_strand_id
1 'polypeptide(L)'
;MTVIYRIALATFMGFALTVAIASHGIAQQQQLIGTWLLVSEITEFPDGKRLEGFGGNQKGMLIFDRTGHYSSQLTGASRIKFASNRLQGTPEENKGVSAGSLAHFGTYSVDAAGTTLTFHVERSSFPNWDDTDQKWSIIKLAGDDLTLGVARTSSGGKAELVYKRAE
;
A
#
# COMPACT_ATOMS: atom_id res chain seq x y z
N MET A 1 14.07 -53.24 1.74
CA MET A 1 14.32 -52.19 2.76
C MET A 1 14.64 -50.81 2.15
N THR A 2 14.75 -50.63 0.83
CA THR A 2 15.26 -49.40 0.21
C THR A 2 14.17 -48.42 -0.24
N VAL A 3 12.89 -48.78 -0.31
CA VAL A 3 11.79 -47.96 -0.81
C VAL A 3 11.22 -47.04 0.27
N ILE A 4 11.22 -47.43 1.53
CA ILE A 4 10.66 -46.68 2.66
C ILE A 4 11.47 -45.39 2.95
N TYR A 5 12.80 -45.44 2.78
CA TYR A 5 13.66 -44.27 3.00
C TYR A 5 13.50 -43.14 1.98
N ARG A 6 13.10 -43.45 0.75
CA ARG A 6 12.92 -42.42 -0.29
C ARG A 6 11.64 -41.60 -0.10
N ILE A 7 10.58 -42.21 0.43
CA ILE A 7 9.31 -41.52 0.66
C ILE A 7 9.42 -40.60 1.89
N ALA A 8 10.12 -41.02 2.93
CA ALA A 8 10.35 -40.23 4.15
C ALA A 8 11.17 -38.94 3.87
N LEU A 9 12.18 -39.01 2.96
CA LEU A 9 13.03 -37.87 2.62
C LEU A 9 12.29 -36.83 1.80
N ALA A 10 11.42 -37.25 0.87
CA ALA A 10 10.63 -36.33 0.05
C ALA A 10 9.57 -35.57 0.88
N THR A 11 8.95 -36.23 1.87
CA THR A 11 7.95 -35.60 2.75
C THR A 11 8.60 -34.59 3.71
N PHE A 12 9.82 -34.87 4.19
CA PHE A 12 10.54 -33.97 5.09
C PHE A 12 11.04 -32.69 4.38
N MET A 13 11.47 -32.82 3.13
CA MET A 13 11.90 -31.66 2.32
C MET A 13 10.75 -30.74 1.93
N GLY A 14 9.55 -31.28 1.66
CA GLY A 14 8.35 -30.49 1.39
C GLY A 14 7.86 -29.69 2.59
N PHE A 15 7.92 -30.27 3.78
CA PHE A 15 7.51 -29.60 5.03
C PHE A 15 8.47 -28.47 5.44
N ALA A 16 9.78 -28.64 5.29
CA ALA A 16 10.78 -27.61 5.57
C ALA A 16 10.62 -26.40 4.65
N LEU A 17 10.28 -26.60 3.37
CA LEU A 17 10.09 -25.51 2.41
C LEU A 17 8.83 -24.68 2.71
N THR A 18 7.74 -25.31 3.09
CA THR A 18 6.49 -24.61 3.45
C THR A 18 6.62 -23.77 4.72
N VAL A 19 7.36 -24.24 5.72
CA VAL A 19 7.64 -23.48 6.95
C VAL A 19 8.52 -22.26 6.66
N ALA A 20 9.52 -22.37 5.77
CA ALA A 20 10.39 -21.25 5.42
C ALA A 20 9.64 -20.12 4.69
N ILE A 21 8.69 -20.45 3.81
CA ILE A 21 7.87 -19.45 3.08
C ILE A 21 6.93 -18.72 4.05
N ALA A 22 6.25 -19.42 4.95
CA ALA A 22 5.37 -18.80 5.94
C ALA A 22 6.13 -17.84 6.88
N SER A 23 7.37 -18.18 7.23
CA SER A 23 8.24 -17.33 8.07
C SER A 23 8.61 -16.00 7.37
N HIS A 24 8.72 -15.99 6.05
CA HIS A 24 9.08 -14.81 5.28
C HIS A 24 7.98 -13.74 5.32
N GLY A 25 6.73 -14.10 5.07
CA GLY A 25 5.60 -13.18 5.11
C GLY A 25 5.41 -12.54 6.49
N ILE A 26 5.54 -13.33 7.57
CA ILE A 26 5.46 -12.84 8.94
C ILE A 26 6.60 -11.84 9.24
N ALA A 27 7.82 -12.14 8.83
CA ALA A 27 8.96 -11.24 9.03
C ALA A 27 8.79 -9.93 8.27
N GLN A 28 8.30 -9.97 7.04
CA GLN A 28 7.98 -8.78 6.24
C GLN A 28 6.86 -7.95 6.89
N GLN A 29 5.80 -8.59 7.37
CA GLN A 29 4.72 -7.89 8.07
C GLN A 29 5.21 -7.19 9.32
N GLN A 30 6.11 -7.80 10.10
CA GLN A 30 6.72 -7.16 11.27
C GLN A 30 7.60 -5.94 10.88
N GLN A 31 8.31 -6.02 9.75
CA GLN A 31 9.12 -4.90 9.25
C GLN A 31 8.27 -3.72 8.76
N LEU A 32 7.03 -3.93 8.36
CA LEU A 32 6.12 -2.84 7.96
C LEU A 32 5.68 -1.99 9.14
N ILE A 33 5.60 -2.54 10.37
CA ILE A 33 5.07 -1.84 11.53
C ILE A 33 5.80 -0.52 11.76
N GLY A 34 5.02 0.55 11.89
CA GLY A 34 5.51 1.91 12.12
C GLY A 34 4.88 2.92 11.17
N THR A 35 5.47 4.10 11.14
CA THR A 35 5.03 5.23 10.32
C THR A 35 5.97 5.43 9.15
N TRP A 36 5.41 5.60 7.98
CA TRP A 36 6.11 5.78 6.72
C TRP A 36 5.68 7.08 6.07
N LEU A 37 6.65 7.95 5.76
CA LEU A 37 6.40 9.23 5.10
C LEU A 37 6.65 9.11 3.60
N LEU A 38 5.73 9.58 2.78
CA LEU A 38 5.84 9.54 1.34
C LEU A 38 6.99 10.46 0.88
N VAL A 39 7.85 9.89 0.04
CA VAL A 39 8.93 10.60 -0.66
C VAL A 39 8.49 10.98 -2.06
N SER A 40 7.92 10.01 -2.80
CA SER A 40 7.42 10.23 -4.16
C SER A 40 6.33 9.23 -4.52
N GLU A 41 5.46 9.64 -5.44
CA GLU A 41 4.52 8.78 -6.15
C GLU A 41 4.55 9.15 -7.63
N ILE A 42 4.81 8.17 -8.48
CA ILE A 42 4.75 8.31 -9.92
C ILE A 42 3.64 7.42 -10.45
N THR A 43 2.63 8.02 -11.08
CA THR A 43 1.56 7.30 -11.78
C THR A 43 1.83 7.30 -13.27
N GLU A 44 1.79 6.11 -13.88
CA GLU A 44 1.88 5.90 -15.32
C GLU A 44 0.53 5.45 -15.86
N PHE A 45 0.02 6.18 -16.84
CA PHE A 45 -1.27 5.94 -17.49
C PHE A 45 -1.12 5.03 -18.73
N PRO A 46 -2.22 4.41 -19.23
CA PRO A 46 -2.18 3.52 -20.38
C PRO A 46 -1.64 4.15 -21.67
N ASP A 47 -1.72 5.46 -21.81
CA ASP A 47 -1.16 6.23 -22.93
C ASP A 47 0.35 6.50 -22.79
N GLY A 48 0.99 5.98 -21.74
CA GLY A 48 2.41 6.18 -21.45
C GLY A 48 2.73 7.47 -20.70
N LYS A 49 1.74 8.33 -20.45
CA LYS A 49 1.93 9.57 -19.70
C LYS A 49 2.29 9.24 -18.25
N ARG A 50 3.34 9.88 -17.74
CA ARG A 50 3.77 9.77 -16.35
C ARG A 50 3.56 11.09 -15.64
N LEU A 51 2.90 11.02 -14.49
CA LEU A 51 2.63 12.18 -13.64
C LEU A 51 3.06 11.88 -12.22
N GLU A 52 3.58 12.90 -11.55
CA GLU A 52 3.67 12.87 -10.09
C GLU A 52 2.25 12.89 -9.52
N GLY A 53 1.98 12.02 -8.57
CA GLY A 53 0.66 11.90 -7.95
C GLY A 53 0.21 13.25 -7.39
N PHE A 54 -1.07 13.52 -7.52
CA PHE A 54 -1.71 14.76 -7.03
C PHE A 54 -1.01 16.08 -7.43
N GLY A 55 -0.24 16.08 -8.53
CA GLY A 55 0.39 17.30 -9.08
C GLY A 55 1.79 17.64 -8.52
N GLY A 56 2.48 16.68 -7.96
CA GLY A 56 3.84 16.83 -7.43
C GLY A 56 3.93 17.41 -6.02
N ASN A 57 5.11 17.31 -5.40
CA ASN A 57 5.38 17.77 -4.03
C ASN A 57 4.31 17.36 -2.99
N GLN A 58 3.71 16.22 -3.21
CA GLN A 58 2.67 15.66 -2.36
C GLN A 58 3.21 15.30 -0.97
N LYS A 59 2.33 15.28 0.00
CA LYS A 59 2.58 14.78 1.34
C LYS A 59 1.75 13.55 1.58
N GLY A 60 2.33 12.56 2.22
CA GLY A 60 1.62 11.33 2.56
C GLY A 60 2.19 10.66 3.78
N MET A 61 1.33 9.92 4.43
CA MET A 61 1.67 9.10 5.59
C MET A 61 0.96 7.77 5.48
N LEU A 62 1.70 6.69 5.70
CA LEU A 62 1.18 5.34 5.80
C LEU A 62 1.61 4.76 7.14
N ILE A 63 0.65 4.36 7.95
CA ILE A 63 0.88 3.81 9.29
C ILE A 63 0.42 2.36 9.29
N PHE A 64 1.25 1.48 9.85
CA PHE A 64 0.92 0.09 10.15
C PHE A 64 1.06 -0.14 11.64
N ASP A 65 0.03 -0.66 12.28
CA ASP A 65 0.09 -1.03 13.67
C ASP A 65 0.38 -2.52 13.89
N ARG A 66 0.62 -2.89 15.14
CA ARG A 66 0.95 -4.28 15.52
C ARG A 66 -0.28 -5.20 15.55
N THR A 67 -1.46 -4.65 15.51
CA THR A 67 -2.73 -5.37 15.58
C THR A 67 -3.29 -5.71 14.20
N GLY A 68 -2.57 -5.31 13.13
CA GLY A 68 -2.95 -5.56 11.75
C GLY A 68 -3.81 -4.47 11.13
N HIS A 69 -3.92 -3.28 11.75
CA HIS A 69 -4.60 -2.13 11.16
C HIS A 69 -3.62 -1.19 10.48
N TYR A 70 -4.13 -0.45 9.51
CA TYR A 70 -3.38 0.58 8.82
C TYR A 70 -4.21 1.85 8.61
N SER A 71 -3.52 2.96 8.36
CA SER A 71 -4.10 4.20 7.87
C SER A 71 -3.19 4.82 6.83
N SER A 72 -3.75 5.22 5.71
CA SER A 72 -3.05 5.88 4.59
C SER A 72 -3.68 7.23 4.30
N GLN A 73 -2.85 8.25 4.14
CA GLN A 73 -3.26 9.60 3.79
C GLN A 73 -2.30 10.18 2.77
N LEU A 74 -2.84 10.66 1.67
CA LEU A 74 -2.10 11.31 0.59
C LEU A 74 -2.77 12.64 0.26
N THR A 75 -1.97 13.70 0.10
CA THR A 75 -2.48 15.02 -0.26
C THR A 75 -1.52 15.71 -1.22
N GLY A 76 -2.06 16.34 -2.25
CA GLY A 76 -1.31 17.18 -3.17
C GLY A 76 -0.75 18.44 -2.49
N ALA A 77 0.32 18.99 -3.06
CA ALA A 77 0.94 20.22 -2.56
C ALA A 77 0.06 21.46 -2.81
N SER A 78 -0.56 21.51 -3.98
CA SER A 78 -1.46 22.61 -4.33
C SER A 78 -2.89 22.24 -3.98
N ARG A 79 -3.41 22.85 -2.95
CA ARG A 79 -4.76 22.58 -2.44
C ARG A 79 -5.60 23.84 -2.46
N ILE A 80 -6.80 23.75 -3.04
CA ILE A 80 -7.81 24.82 -2.98
C ILE A 80 -8.23 24.98 -1.51
N LYS A 81 -8.26 26.24 -1.06
CA LYS A 81 -8.84 26.60 0.25
C LYS A 81 -10.29 26.99 0.05
N PHE A 82 -11.15 26.52 0.95
CA PHE A 82 -12.54 26.96 0.97
C PHE A 82 -12.62 28.44 1.32
N ALA A 83 -13.43 29.20 0.60
CA ALA A 83 -13.74 30.59 0.92
C ALA A 83 -14.59 30.72 2.18
N SER A 84 -15.37 29.66 2.49
CA SER A 84 -16.22 29.56 3.67
C SER A 84 -15.85 28.31 4.48
N ASN A 85 -16.81 27.54 4.93
CA ASN A 85 -16.62 26.28 5.63
C ASN A 85 -16.80 25.06 4.69
N ARG A 86 -16.38 23.90 5.16
CA ARG A 86 -16.40 22.66 4.37
C ARG A 86 -17.78 22.26 3.81
N LEU A 87 -18.87 22.64 4.48
CA LEU A 87 -20.23 22.28 4.07
C LEU A 87 -20.81 23.24 3.05
N GLN A 88 -20.16 24.39 2.80
CA GLN A 88 -20.58 25.46 1.88
C GLN A 88 -19.58 25.68 0.75
N GLY A 89 -18.80 24.65 0.42
CA GLY A 89 -17.84 24.72 -0.68
C GLY A 89 -18.52 24.82 -2.04
N THR A 90 -17.91 25.60 -2.93
CA THR A 90 -18.32 25.63 -4.35
C THR A 90 -18.05 24.26 -5.03
N PRO A 91 -18.65 23.97 -6.18
CA PRO A 91 -18.35 22.77 -6.95
C PRO A 91 -16.85 22.62 -7.26
N GLU A 92 -16.16 23.71 -7.57
CA GLU A 92 -14.72 23.74 -7.88
C GLU A 92 -13.88 23.43 -6.66
N GLU A 93 -14.22 24.00 -5.49
CA GLU A 93 -13.56 23.73 -4.22
C GLU A 93 -13.70 22.24 -3.84
N ASN A 94 -14.93 21.72 -3.92
CA ASN A 94 -15.22 20.32 -3.61
C ASN A 94 -14.48 19.37 -4.58
N LYS A 95 -14.49 19.66 -5.88
CA LYS A 95 -13.75 18.91 -6.90
C LYS A 95 -12.24 18.96 -6.62
N GLY A 96 -11.72 20.13 -6.27
CA GLY A 96 -10.29 20.30 -5.98
C GLY A 96 -9.84 19.50 -4.76
N VAL A 97 -10.66 19.42 -3.70
CA VAL A 97 -10.37 18.58 -2.53
C VAL A 97 -10.43 17.11 -2.88
N SER A 98 -11.47 16.66 -3.59
CA SER A 98 -11.61 15.27 -4.02
C SER A 98 -10.47 14.82 -4.93
N ALA A 99 -10.07 15.65 -5.89
CA ALA A 99 -8.98 15.34 -6.82
C ALA A 99 -7.59 15.46 -6.17
N GLY A 100 -7.46 16.23 -5.10
CA GLY A 100 -6.19 16.55 -4.44
C GLY A 100 -5.90 15.74 -3.19
N SER A 101 -6.70 14.74 -2.85
CA SER A 101 -6.47 13.94 -1.64
C SER A 101 -7.05 12.53 -1.74
N LEU A 102 -6.40 11.58 -1.09
CA LEU A 102 -6.88 10.22 -0.90
C LEU A 102 -6.54 9.78 0.52
N ALA A 103 -7.54 9.27 1.23
CA ALA A 103 -7.34 8.69 2.54
C ALA A 103 -8.14 7.39 2.65
N HIS A 104 -7.56 6.38 3.26
CA HIS A 104 -8.25 5.12 3.54
C HIS A 104 -7.62 4.44 4.75
N PHE A 105 -8.41 3.59 5.42
CA PHE A 105 -7.96 2.80 6.55
C PHE A 105 -8.68 1.45 6.59
N GLY A 106 -8.16 0.54 7.38
CA GLY A 106 -8.70 -0.80 7.59
C GLY A 106 -7.64 -1.74 8.13
N THR A 107 -7.66 -2.99 7.68
CA THR A 107 -6.69 -4.00 8.07
C THR A 107 -5.72 -4.34 6.94
N TYR A 108 -4.56 -4.92 7.28
CA TYR A 108 -3.57 -5.32 6.29
C TYR A 108 -3.01 -6.72 6.57
N SER A 109 -2.54 -7.35 5.52
CA SER A 109 -1.81 -8.61 5.59
C SER A 109 -0.73 -8.67 4.50
N VAL A 110 0.29 -9.50 4.74
CA VAL A 110 1.34 -9.80 3.76
C VAL A 110 1.23 -11.27 3.39
N ASP A 111 1.35 -11.59 2.10
CA ASP A 111 1.33 -12.96 1.63
C ASP A 111 2.51 -13.78 2.17
N ALA A 112 2.42 -15.10 2.10
CA ALA A 112 3.45 -15.99 2.63
C ALA A 112 4.84 -15.79 1.97
N ALA A 113 4.86 -15.33 0.71
CA ALA A 113 6.09 -15.03 -0.03
C ALA A 113 6.71 -13.68 0.39
N GLY A 114 5.97 -12.82 1.11
CA GLY A 114 6.45 -11.49 1.49
C GLY A 114 6.44 -10.48 0.36
N THR A 115 5.72 -10.73 -0.74
CA THR A 115 5.77 -9.90 -1.95
C THR A 115 4.52 -9.09 -2.21
N THR A 116 3.39 -9.46 -1.59
CA THR A 116 2.11 -8.81 -1.77
C THR A 116 1.57 -8.31 -0.45
N LEU A 117 1.33 -7.02 -0.37
CA LEU A 117 0.62 -6.34 0.71
C LEU A 117 -0.85 -6.20 0.30
N THR A 118 -1.75 -6.80 1.06
CA THR A 118 -3.19 -6.65 0.88
C THR A 118 -3.74 -5.71 1.92
N PHE A 119 -4.41 -4.66 1.49
CA PHE A 119 -5.19 -3.75 2.31
C PHE A 119 -6.66 -4.14 2.17
N HIS A 120 -7.30 -4.57 3.24
CA HIS A 120 -8.76 -4.62 3.31
C HIS A 120 -9.24 -3.24 3.74
N VAL A 121 -9.79 -2.48 2.79
CA VAL A 121 -10.21 -1.10 3.01
C VAL A 121 -11.57 -1.08 3.68
N GLU A 122 -11.63 -0.68 4.95
CA GLU A 122 -12.90 -0.51 5.65
C GLU A 122 -13.62 0.74 5.17
N ARG A 123 -12.90 1.88 5.06
CA ARG A 123 -13.44 3.14 4.52
C ARG A 123 -12.37 3.92 3.77
N SER A 124 -12.83 4.62 2.74
CA SER A 124 -11.99 5.47 1.90
C SER A 124 -12.67 6.80 1.57
N SER A 125 -11.86 7.84 1.35
CA SER A 125 -12.33 9.08 0.73
C SER A 125 -12.71 8.90 -0.76
N PHE A 126 -12.35 7.76 -1.36
CA PHE A 126 -12.85 7.26 -2.63
C PHE A 126 -13.77 6.06 -2.35
N PRO A 127 -15.10 6.26 -2.22
CA PRO A 127 -16.02 5.24 -1.70
C PRO A 127 -16.06 3.93 -2.49
N ASN A 128 -15.60 3.94 -3.73
CA ASN A 128 -15.50 2.72 -4.55
C ASN A 128 -14.51 1.69 -3.98
N TRP A 129 -13.70 2.07 -3.02
CA TRP A 129 -12.77 1.18 -2.33
C TRP A 129 -13.31 0.65 -0.99
N ASP A 130 -14.44 1.16 -0.51
CA ASP A 130 -15.05 0.69 0.73
C ASP A 130 -15.36 -0.80 0.66
N ASP A 131 -15.03 -1.52 1.71
CA ASP A 131 -15.23 -2.97 1.87
C ASP A 131 -14.60 -3.81 0.73
N THR A 132 -13.44 -3.35 0.18
CA THR A 132 -12.68 -4.05 -0.88
C THR A 132 -11.23 -4.32 -0.49
N ASP A 133 -10.63 -5.29 -1.18
CA ASP A 133 -9.20 -5.60 -1.06
C ASP A 133 -8.40 -4.88 -2.15
N GLN A 134 -7.39 -4.10 -1.72
CA GLN A 134 -6.40 -3.50 -2.60
C GLN A 134 -5.07 -4.26 -2.45
N LYS A 135 -4.58 -4.86 -3.54
CA LYS A 135 -3.33 -5.64 -3.54
C LYS A 135 -2.20 -4.83 -4.17
N TRP A 136 -1.16 -4.58 -3.39
CA TRP A 136 0.01 -3.82 -3.79
C TRP A 136 1.26 -4.69 -3.69
N SER A 137 2.16 -4.57 -4.67
CA SER A 137 3.44 -5.30 -4.64
C SER A 137 4.40 -4.62 -3.69
N ILE A 138 5.09 -5.38 -2.84
CA ILE A 138 6.24 -4.91 -2.09
C ILE A 138 7.47 -5.02 -3.00
N ILE A 139 7.88 -3.89 -3.61
CA ILE A 139 9.04 -3.83 -4.51
C ILE A 139 10.32 -3.80 -3.68
N LYS A 140 10.33 -3.05 -2.59
CA LYS A 140 11.44 -2.93 -1.65
C LYS A 140 10.92 -2.76 -0.23
N LEU A 141 11.49 -3.48 0.70
CA LEU A 141 11.34 -3.25 2.15
C LEU A 141 12.69 -3.58 2.80
N ALA A 142 13.46 -2.57 3.13
CA ALA A 142 14.80 -2.75 3.69
C ALA A 142 15.19 -1.55 4.58
N GLY A 143 15.39 -1.81 5.87
CA GLY A 143 15.66 -0.75 6.85
C GLY A 143 14.55 0.29 6.85
N ASP A 144 14.88 1.52 6.49
CA ASP A 144 13.96 2.65 6.47
C ASP A 144 13.37 2.94 5.08
N ASP A 145 13.58 2.05 4.11
CA ASP A 145 13.07 2.17 2.75
C ASP A 145 11.89 1.24 2.52
N LEU A 146 10.78 1.79 2.02
CA LEU A 146 9.65 1.03 1.53
C LEU A 146 9.26 1.54 0.14
N THR A 147 9.17 0.63 -0.83
CA THR A 147 8.64 0.93 -2.18
C THR A 147 7.49 -0.01 -2.49
N LEU A 148 6.35 0.56 -2.80
CA LEU A 148 5.13 -0.18 -3.14
C LEU A 148 4.73 0.07 -4.59
N GLY A 149 4.32 -1.00 -5.28
CA GLY A 149 3.76 -0.96 -6.62
C GLY A 149 2.26 -1.15 -6.61
N VAL A 150 1.53 -0.29 -7.29
CA VAL A 150 0.07 -0.31 -7.41
C VAL A 150 -0.30 -0.58 -8.86
N ALA A 151 -0.92 -1.72 -9.14
CA ALA A 151 -1.29 -2.10 -10.50
C ALA A 151 -2.40 -1.20 -11.09
N ARG A 152 -3.29 -0.69 -10.22
CA ARG A 152 -4.37 0.22 -10.62
C ARG A 152 -4.70 1.18 -9.47
N THR A 153 -4.44 2.46 -9.68
CA THR A 153 -4.78 3.54 -8.75
C THR A 153 -6.26 3.94 -8.86
N SER A 154 -6.74 4.75 -7.92
CA SER A 154 -8.08 5.38 -8.02
C SER A 154 -8.23 6.29 -9.25
N SER A 155 -7.13 6.79 -9.81
CA SER A 155 -7.09 7.58 -11.05
C SER A 155 -6.97 6.74 -12.33
N GLY A 156 -6.84 5.40 -12.22
CA GLY A 156 -6.85 4.47 -13.35
C GLY A 156 -5.49 4.09 -13.94
N GLY A 157 -4.39 4.70 -13.47
CA GLY A 157 -3.03 4.34 -13.87
C GLY A 157 -2.41 3.27 -12.95
N LYS A 158 -1.19 2.82 -13.26
CA LYS A 158 -0.32 2.08 -12.34
C LYS A 158 0.60 3.06 -11.63
N ALA A 159 0.97 2.80 -10.37
CA ALA A 159 1.84 3.71 -9.62
C ALA A 159 2.94 2.98 -8.88
N GLU A 160 4.03 3.72 -8.64
CA GLU A 160 5.07 3.38 -7.70
C GLU A 160 5.12 4.45 -6.61
N LEU A 161 5.06 4.02 -5.34
CA LEU A 161 5.12 4.88 -4.18
C LEU A 161 6.38 4.56 -3.37
N VAL A 162 7.20 5.56 -3.14
CA VAL A 162 8.42 5.45 -2.34
C VAL A 162 8.20 6.14 -1.00
N TYR A 163 8.51 5.43 0.06
CA TYR A 163 8.38 5.90 1.43
C TYR A 163 9.71 5.79 2.19
N LYS A 164 9.86 6.63 3.20
CA LYS A 164 10.87 6.54 4.25
C LYS A 164 10.19 6.38 5.60
N ARG A 165 10.80 5.58 6.47
CA ARG A 165 10.35 5.46 7.87
C ARG A 165 10.47 6.82 8.56
N ALA A 166 9.44 7.18 9.33
CA ALA A 166 9.52 8.35 10.22
C ALA A 166 10.51 8.05 11.37
N GLU A 167 11.31 9.04 11.74
CA GLU A 167 12.20 9.00 12.90
C GLU A 167 11.43 9.03 14.22
#